data_31881c97063ae16b30879067b7e0aa91
#
_entry.id   31881c97063ae16b30879067b7e0aa91
#
_cell.length_a   1.000
_cell.length_b   1.000
_cell.length_c   1.000
_cell.angle_alpha   90.00
_cell.angle_beta   90.00
_cell.angle_gamma   90.00
#
_symmetry.space_group_name_H-M   'P 1'
#
loop_
_entity.id
_entity.type
_entity.pdbx_description
1 polymer ?
#
loop_
_entity_poly.entity_id
_entity_poly.type
_entity_poly.pdbx_seq_one_letter_code
_entity_poly.pdbx_strand_id
1 'polypeptide(L)'
;NGLDKYKTGKNMAIIEYFFNPWSGNGHKPFIYDHNDMDSTQDFTQQFVSKLLRTHKGQCRSLPYYYKILSEAIGAEAYIAYAPIHTFIRYPNADNLFPEDWVNVELTTHQYTPEFYYVDKFEINEKALHNKVYLHPLTDRETVAAQLSDLAFAYTVKYGVYDDFTRVCSS
;
A
#
# COMPACT_ATOMS: atom_id res chain seq x y z
N ASN A 1 17.10 -3.91 21.10
CA ASN A 1 15.73 -3.48 20.87
C ASN A 1 14.78 -4.65 21.12
N GLY A 2 13.73 -4.46 21.95
CA GLY A 2 12.82 -5.55 22.32
C GLY A 2 12.01 -6.16 21.17
N LEU A 3 12.07 -5.57 19.96
CA LEU A 3 11.36 -6.04 18.76
C LEU A 3 12.09 -7.17 18.02
N ASP A 4 13.39 -7.38 18.25
CA ASP A 4 14.18 -8.41 17.56
C ASP A 4 13.72 -9.85 17.84
N LYS A 5 12.97 -10.05 18.92
CA LYS A 5 12.37 -11.34 19.29
C LYS A 5 11.12 -11.69 18.50
N TYR A 6 10.49 -10.72 17.83
CA TYR A 6 9.28 -10.93 17.04
C TYR A 6 9.62 -11.07 15.56
N LYS A 7 9.02 -12.04 14.88
CA LYS A 7 9.16 -12.22 13.44
C LYS A 7 8.60 -11.01 12.66
N THR A 8 7.56 -10.38 13.21
CA THR A 8 6.91 -9.19 12.66
C THR A 8 7.52 -7.88 13.16
N GLY A 9 8.58 -7.91 13.98
CA GLY A 9 9.21 -6.73 14.58
C GLY A 9 9.69 -5.70 13.57
N LYS A 10 10.13 -6.13 12.38
CA LYS A 10 10.53 -5.23 11.28
C LYS A 10 9.33 -4.47 10.72
N ASN A 11 8.17 -5.13 10.56
CA ASN A 11 6.94 -4.48 10.14
C ASN A 11 6.47 -3.45 11.17
N MET A 12 6.55 -3.79 12.46
CA MET A 12 6.24 -2.83 13.53
C MET A 12 7.14 -1.59 13.48
N ALA A 13 8.42 -1.75 13.16
CA ALA A 13 9.35 -0.62 13.01
C ALA A 13 8.98 0.28 11.83
N ILE A 14 8.53 -0.29 10.70
CA ILE A 14 8.03 0.49 9.57
C ILE A 14 6.74 1.23 9.96
N ILE A 15 5.82 0.58 10.67
CA ILE A 15 4.57 1.18 11.13
C ILE A 15 4.87 2.38 12.05
N GLU A 16 5.78 2.22 13.00
CA GLU A 16 6.25 3.33 13.85
C GLU A 16 6.83 4.49 13.02
N TYR A 17 7.60 4.16 11.99
CA TYR A 17 8.16 5.16 11.07
C TYR A 17 7.07 5.93 10.31
N PHE A 18 5.98 5.25 9.93
CA PHE A 18 4.86 5.88 9.23
C PHE A 18 3.97 6.71 10.15
N PHE A 19 3.63 6.17 11.32
CA PHE A 19 2.53 6.70 12.14
C PHE A 19 2.96 7.75 13.15
N ASN A 20 4.21 7.66 13.63
CA ASN A 20 4.67 8.49 14.73
C ASN A 20 5.75 9.49 14.30
N PRO A 21 5.72 10.73 14.86
CA PRO A 21 6.80 11.70 14.62
C PRO A 21 8.06 11.30 15.40
N TRP A 22 9.17 11.13 14.70
CA TRP A 22 10.49 10.87 15.32
C TRP A 22 11.63 11.36 14.41
N SER A 23 12.86 11.32 14.88
CA SER A 23 14.01 11.87 14.14
C SER A 23 14.22 11.23 12.76
N GLY A 24 13.95 9.94 12.62
CA GLY A 24 14.13 9.20 11.35
C GLY A 24 13.19 9.64 10.23
N ASN A 25 12.04 10.23 10.54
CA ASN A 25 11.10 10.77 9.55
C ASN A 25 11.00 12.32 9.60
N GLY A 26 12.00 12.98 10.18
CA GLY A 26 12.03 14.44 10.31
C GLY A 26 10.91 14.99 11.21
N HIS A 27 10.45 14.21 12.18
CA HIS A 27 9.34 14.48 13.10
C HIS A 27 7.98 14.71 12.39
N LYS A 28 7.82 14.12 11.20
CA LYS A 28 6.59 14.23 10.39
C LYS A 28 6.13 12.84 9.98
N PRO A 29 5.02 12.34 10.52
CA PRO A 29 4.43 11.09 10.06
C PRO A 29 3.97 11.20 8.60
N PHE A 30 3.80 10.04 7.96
CA PHE A 30 3.20 9.97 6.64
C PHE A 30 1.68 9.87 6.80
N ILE A 31 0.94 10.75 6.15
CA ILE A 31 -0.51 10.85 6.30
C ILE A 31 -1.24 10.79 4.97
N TYR A 32 -2.51 10.42 5.03
CA TYR A 32 -3.39 10.47 3.87
C TYR A 32 -3.71 11.92 3.48
N ASP A 33 -3.68 12.24 2.18
CA ASP A 33 -4.04 13.56 1.68
C ASP A 33 -5.54 13.63 1.37
N HIS A 34 -6.29 14.25 2.27
CA HIS A 34 -7.74 14.42 2.15
C HIS A 34 -8.15 15.54 1.17
N ASN A 35 -7.22 16.34 0.67
CA ASN A 35 -7.57 17.48 -0.18
C ASN A 35 -7.93 17.07 -1.61
N ASP A 36 -7.42 15.95 -2.09
CA ASP A 36 -7.67 15.42 -3.43
C ASP A 36 -7.76 13.89 -3.36
N MET A 37 -8.80 13.40 -2.68
CA MET A 37 -8.97 11.98 -2.34
C MET A 37 -8.98 11.07 -3.58
N ASP A 38 -9.53 11.56 -4.69
CA ASP A 38 -9.63 10.81 -5.95
C ASP A 38 -8.44 11.04 -6.88
N SER A 39 -7.47 11.88 -6.46
CA SER A 39 -6.32 12.30 -7.26
C SER A 39 -6.72 12.84 -8.65
N THR A 40 -7.87 13.49 -8.73
CA THR A 40 -8.40 14.05 -9.97
C THR A 40 -7.74 15.38 -10.34
N GLN A 41 -7.26 16.12 -9.34
CA GLN A 41 -6.56 17.38 -9.54
C GLN A 41 -5.06 17.15 -9.77
N ASP A 42 -4.46 16.23 -9.02
CA ASP A 42 -3.04 15.92 -9.11
C ASP A 42 -2.77 14.42 -8.94
N PHE A 43 -2.78 13.70 -10.05
CA PHE A 43 -2.50 12.25 -10.06
C PHE A 43 -1.13 11.90 -9.49
N THR A 44 -0.18 12.85 -9.41
CA THR A 44 1.15 12.56 -8.82
C THR A 44 1.11 12.18 -7.34
N GLN A 45 -0.01 12.41 -6.65
CA GLN A 45 -0.25 11.95 -5.28
C GLN A 45 -0.23 10.42 -5.14
N GLN A 46 -0.45 9.70 -6.23
CA GLN A 46 -0.36 8.24 -6.28
C GLN A 46 1.09 7.73 -6.32
N PHE A 47 2.08 8.62 -6.50
CA PHE A 47 3.48 8.24 -6.62
C PHE A 47 4.29 8.51 -5.34
N VAL A 48 5.18 7.56 -5.03
CA VAL A 48 6.09 7.62 -3.88
C VAL A 48 6.98 8.87 -3.92
N SER A 49 7.39 9.33 -5.10
CA SER A 49 8.21 10.53 -5.25
C SER A 49 7.57 11.81 -4.68
N LYS A 50 6.26 11.96 -4.77
CA LYS A 50 5.54 13.07 -4.13
C LYS A 50 5.37 12.82 -2.63
N LEU A 51 5.01 11.61 -2.23
CA LEU A 51 4.90 11.22 -0.82
C LEU A 51 6.18 11.57 -0.04
N LEU A 52 7.36 11.23 -0.57
CA LEU A 52 8.65 11.52 0.08
C LEU A 52 8.92 13.02 0.27
N ARG A 53 8.43 13.87 -0.63
CA ARG A 53 8.60 15.33 -0.52
C ARG A 53 7.63 16.00 0.43
N THR A 54 6.41 15.46 0.53
CA THR A 54 5.29 16.14 1.22
C THR A 54 4.88 15.46 2.51
N HIS A 55 5.27 14.20 2.72
CA HIS A 55 4.76 13.28 3.73
C HIS A 55 3.23 13.05 3.64
N LYS A 56 2.64 13.42 2.50
CA LYS A 56 1.22 13.23 2.20
C LYS A 56 1.07 12.37 0.95
N GLY A 57 0.20 11.38 1.01
CA GLY A 57 -0.02 10.46 -0.10
C GLY A 57 -1.42 9.87 -0.13
N GLN A 58 -1.61 8.98 -1.07
CA GLN A 58 -2.88 8.30 -1.31
C GLN A 58 -2.80 6.80 -1.00
N CYS A 59 -3.91 6.09 -1.18
CA CYS A 59 -3.99 4.65 -0.91
C CYS A 59 -3.01 3.80 -1.74
N ARG A 60 -2.36 4.33 -2.78
CA ARG A 60 -1.31 3.66 -3.55
C ARG A 60 0.09 4.04 -3.08
N SER A 61 0.40 5.34 -3.03
CA SER A 61 1.75 5.81 -2.68
C SER A 61 2.19 5.39 -1.28
N LEU A 62 1.28 5.37 -0.30
CA LEU A 62 1.58 4.92 1.07
C LEU A 62 1.98 3.44 1.12
N PRO A 63 1.17 2.47 0.60
CA PRO A 63 1.56 1.07 0.57
C PRO A 63 2.80 0.78 -0.28
N TYR A 64 2.97 1.43 -1.42
CA TYR A 64 4.17 1.23 -2.23
C TYR A 64 5.44 1.67 -1.52
N TYR A 65 5.40 2.78 -0.78
CA TYR A 65 6.55 3.19 0.02
C TYR A 65 6.81 2.23 1.18
N TYR A 66 5.77 1.74 1.84
CA TYR A 66 5.89 0.70 2.85
C TYR A 66 6.57 -0.57 2.28
N LYS A 67 6.13 -1.02 1.10
CA LYS A 67 6.72 -2.19 0.42
C LYS A 67 8.21 -1.98 0.12
N ILE A 68 8.61 -0.81 -0.40
CA ILE A 68 10.02 -0.46 -0.62
C ILE A 68 10.83 -0.56 0.67
N LEU A 69 10.33 -0.02 1.77
CA LEU A 69 11.01 -0.10 3.06
C LEU A 69 11.09 -1.53 3.58
N SER A 70 10.02 -2.31 3.43
CA SER A 70 9.99 -3.72 3.86
C SER A 70 11.06 -4.53 3.14
N GLU A 71 11.21 -4.36 1.84
CA GLU A 71 12.27 -5.00 1.05
C GLU A 71 13.67 -4.56 1.51
N ALA A 72 13.86 -3.27 1.71
CA ALA A 72 15.15 -2.70 2.12
C ALA A 72 15.67 -3.25 3.46
N ILE A 73 14.76 -3.57 4.39
CA ILE A 73 15.14 -4.14 5.71
C ILE A 73 14.88 -5.65 5.81
N GLY A 74 14.42 -6.29 4.74
CA GLY A 74 14.11 -7.72 4.71
C GLY A 74 12.92 -8.07 5.62
N ALA A 75 11.87 -7.24 5.64
CA ALA A 75 10.59 -7.55 6.27
C ALA A 75 9.68 -8.23 5.25
N GLU A 76 8.93 -9.22 5.67
CA GLU A 76 7.92 -9.86 4.84
C GLU A 76 6.65 -9.01 4.83
N ALA A 77 6.33 -8.38 3.70
CA ALA A 77 5.12 -7.59 3.53
C ALA A 77 4.70 -7.56 2.05
N TYR A 78 3.40 -7.48 1.82
CA TYR A 78 2.78 -7.56 0.51
C TYR A 78 1.78 -6.43 0.30
N ILE A 79 1.69 -5.97 -0.94
CA ILE A 79 0.56 -5.15 -1.40
C ILE A 79 -0.66 -6.06 -1.54
N ALA A 80 -1.81 -5.57 -1.16
CA ALA A 80 -3.09 -6.21 -1.43
C ALA A 80 -4.14 -5.18 -1.87
N TYR A 81 -5.11 -5.65 -2.64
CA TYR A 81 -6.20 -4.83 -3.15
C TYR A 81 -7.54 -5.14 -2.51
N ALA A 82 -8.34 -4.11 -2.32
CA ALA A 82 -9.78 -4.13 -2.24
C ALA A 82 -10.34 -3.29 -3.40
N PRO A 83 -11.65 -3.32 -3.71
CA PRO A 83 -12.20 -2.44 -4.73
C PRO A 83 -11.79 -0.98 -4.52
N ILE A 84 -11.16 -0.38 -5.53
CA ILE A 84 -10.65 1.01 -5.53
C ILE A 84 -9.69 1.36 -4.37
N HIS A 85 -9.12 0.37 -3.69
CA HIS A 85 -8.29 0.57 -2.52
C HIS A 85 -7.07 -0.35 -2.50
N THR A 86 -5.98 0.12 -1.88
CA THR A 86 -4.71 -0.61 -1.74
C THR A 86 -4.23 -0.49 -0.30
N PHE A 87 -3.76 -1.59 0.27
CA PHE A 87 -3.27 -1.66 1.63
C PHE A 87 -2.10 -2.63 1.75
N ILE A 88 -1.46 -2.70 2.92
CA ILE A 88 -0.39 -3.65 3.22
C ILE A 88 -0.95 -4.83 4.02
N ARG A 89 -0.45 -6.02 3.70
CA ARG A 89 -0.64 -7.19 4.56
C ARG A 89 0.64 -7.99 4.72
N TYR A 90 0.76 -8.64 5.88
CA TYR A 90 1.87 -9.55 6.18
C TYR A 90 1.39 -10.72 7.06
N PRO A 91 2.09 -11.89 7.04
CA PRO A 91 1.71 -13.03 7.87
C PRO A 91 1.76 -12.69 9.36
N ASN A 92 0.76 -13.11 10.11
CA ASN A 92 0.70 -12.99 11.57
C ASN A 92 1.58 -14.04 12.26
N ALA A 93 2.86 -14.05 11.93
CA ALA A 93 3.81 -15.09 12.34
C ALA A 93 4.08 -15.16 13.86
N ASP A 94 3.68 -14.13 14.59
CA ASP A 94 3.81 -14.05 16.06
C ASP A 94 2.48 -14.28 16.78
N ASN A 95 1.39 -14.57 16.07
CA ASN A 95 0.02 -14.78 16.59
C ASN A 95 -0.46 -13.62 17.49
N LEU A 96 -0.15 -12.38 17.11
CA LEU A 96 -0.55 -11.18 17.83
C LEU A 96 -2.01 -10.79 17.57
N PHE A 97 -2.60 -11.29 16.49
CA PHE A 97 -3.98 -11.06 16.07
C PHE A 97 -4.71 -12.39 15.89
N PRO A 98 -6.06 -12.40 15.87
CA PRO A 98 -6.84 -13.62 15.66
C PRO A 98 -6.72 -14.22 14.26
N GLU A 99 -6.36 -13.39 13.26
CA GLU A 99 -6.32 -13.75 11.84
C GLU A 99 -4.91 -14.19 11.42
N ASP A 100 -4.81 -15.01 10.37
CA ASP A 100 -3.52 -15.44 9.80
C ASP A 100 -2.72 -14.29 9.17
N TRP A 101 -3.41 -13.24 8.79
CA TRP A 101 -2.84 -12.05 8.17
C TRP A 101 -3.09 -10.80 8.98
N VAL A 102 -2.08 -9.98 9.11
CA VAL A 102 -2.19 -8.63 9.65
C VAL A 102 -2.36 -7.66 8.48
N ASN A 103 -3.45 -6.92 8.45
CA ASN A 103 -3.68 -5.89 7.45
C ASN A 103 -3.43 -4.51 8.06
N VAL A 104 -2.63 -3.70 7.36
CA VAL A 104 -2.25 -2.36 7.80
C VAL A 104 -2.89 -1.33 6.89
N GLU A 105 -3.82 -0.57 7.45
CA GLU A 105 -4.49 0.52 6.77
C GLU A 105 -3.70 1.83 7.01
N LEU A 106 -2.89 2.18 6.01
CA LEU A 106 -2.00 3.34 6.11
C LEU A 106 -2.72 4.68 5.96
N THR A 107 -3.93 4.68 5.41
CA THR A 107 -4.73 5.91 5.25
C THR A 107 -5.37 6.38 6.54
N THR A 108 -5.58 5.46 7.48
CA THR A 108 -6.19 5.74 8.80
C THR A 108 -5.29 5.38 9.98
N HIS A 109 -4.05 4.91 9.71
CA HIS A 109 -3.08 4.50 10.72
C HIS A 109 -3.61 3.39 11.65
N GLN A 110 -4.20 2.32 11.07
CA GLN A 110 -4.85 1.26 11.86
C GLN A 110 -4.48 -0.14 11.37
N TYR A 111 -4.57 -1.09 12.27
CA TYR A 111 -4.71 -2.50 11.92
C TYR A 111 -6.19 -2.76 11.64
N THR A 112 -6.48 -3.42 10.51
CA THR A 112 -7.85 -3.59 10.04
C THR A 112 -8.12 -5.07 9.78
N PRO A 113 -9.15 -5.66 10.41
CA PRO A 113 -9.50 -7.06 10.19
C PRO A 113 -10.03 -7.28 8.77
N GLU A 114 -9.84 -8.50 8.24
CA GLU A 114 -10.20 -8.83 6.87
C GLU A 114 -11.69 -8.63 6.58
N PHE A 115 -12.56 -9.00 7.53
CA PHE A 115 -14.00 -8.84 7.39
C PHE A 115 -14.42 -7.38 7.13
N TYR A 116 -13.66 -6.40 7.63
CA TYR A 116 -13.96 -4.99 7.39
C TYR A 116 -13.86 -4.62 5.90
N TYR A 117 -12.86 -5.15 5.20
CA TYR A 117 -12.74 -4.91 3.75
C TYR A 117 -13.85 -5.63 2.99
N VAL A 118 -14.18 -6.87 3.39
CA VAL A 118 -15.25 -7.66 2.78
C VAL A 118 -16.58 -6.93 2.89
N ASP A 119 -16.92 -6.47 4.07
CA ASP A 119 -18.18 -5.76 4.36
C ASP A 119 -18.22 -4.38 3.69
N LYS A 120 -17.20 -3.56 3.93
CA LYS A 120 -17.14 -2.18 3.43
C LYS A 120 -17.19 -2.07 1.91
N PHE A 121 -16.55 -3.00 1.21
CA PHE A 121 -16.42 -2.98 -0.25
C PHE A 121 -17.33 -4.03 -0.93
N GLU A 122 -18.20 -4.68 -0.18
CA GLU A 122 -19.14 -5.70 -0.69
C GLU A 122 -18.45 -6.78 -1.53
N ILE A 123 -17.28 -7.26 -1.06
CA ILE A 123 -16.49 -8.23 -1.79
C ILE A 123 -17.18 -9.60 -1.74
N ASN A 124 -17.55 -10.11 -2.90
CA ASN A 124 -18.22 -11.42 -2.97
C ASN A 124 -17.21 -12.57 -2.85
N GLU A 125 -17.72 -13.74 -2.41
CA GLU A 125 -16.92 -14.95 -2.20
C GLU A 125 -16.18 -15.42 -3.47
N LYS A 126 -16.75 -15.24 -4.65
CA LYS A 126 -16.14 -15.60 -5.91
C LYS A 126 -14.87 -14.77 -6.18
N ALA A 127 -14.91 -13.48 -5.86
CA ALA A 127 -13.75 -12.60 -6.01
C ALA A 127 -12.62 -12.97 -5.03
N LEU A 128 -12.96 -13.36 -3.80
CA LEU A 128 -12.01 -13.88 -2.81
C LEU A 128 -11.40 -15.21 -3.27
N HIS A 129 -12.24 -16.16 -3.66
CA HIS A 129 -11.79 -17.47 -4.15
C HIS A 129 -10.87 -17.35 -5.38
N ASN A 130 -11.19 -16.44 -6.29
CA ASN A 130 -10.38 -16.18 -7.50
C ASN A 130 -9.17 -15.27 -7.24
N LYS A 131 -8.91 -14.91 -5.97
CA LYS A 131 -7.75 -14.09 -5.58
C LYS A 131 -7.72 -12.71 -6.25
N VAL A 132 -8.88 -12.15 -6.58
CA VAL A 132 -9.00 -10.80 -7.17
C VAL A 132 -8.70 -9.74 -6.10
N TYR A 133 -9.21 -9.97 -4.89
CA TYR A 133 -9.03 -9.07 -3.74
C TYR A 133 -8.46 -9.82 -2.53
N LEU A 134 -7.90 -9.07 -1.61
CA LEU A 134 -7.30 -9.53 -0.35
C LEU A 134 -6.18 -10.57 -0.54
N HIS A 135 -5.73 -10.75 -1.78
CA HIS A 135 -4.60 -11.61 -2.11
C HIS A 135 -3.28 -10.84 -1.94
N PRO A 136 -2.27 -11.43 -1.28
CA PRO A 136 -0.94 -10.83 -1.22
C PRO A 136 -0.28 -10.88 -2.61
N LEU A 137 -0.02 -9.73 -3.21
CA LEU A 137 0.63 -9.65 -4.52
C LEU A 137 2.08 -10.11 -4.44
N THR A 138 2.49 -10.93 -5.39
CA THR A 138 3.91 -11.22 -5.62
C THR A 138 4.66 -9.96 -6.06
N ASP A 139 5.99 -9.96 -5.97
CA ASP A 139 6.80 -8.81 -6.43
C ASP A 139 6.57 -8.52 -7.91
N ARG A 140 6.38 -9.56 -8.75
CA ARG A 140 6.07 -9.41 -10.17
C ARG A 140 4.71 -8.73 -10.39
N GLU A 141 3.68 -9.14 -9.66
CA GLU A 141 2.35 -8.50 -9.72
C GLU A 141 2.40 -7.07 -9.20
N THR A 142 3.17 -6.81 -8.15
CA THR A 142 3.38 -5.47 -7.62
C THR A 142 4.03 -4.54 -8.66
N VAL A 143 5.06 -5.01 -9.36
CA VAL A 143 5.70 -4.24 -10.44
C VAL A 143 4.73 -4.02 -11.62
N ALA A 144 3.99 -5.06 -12.04
CA ALA A 144 3.00 -4.94 -13.10
C ALA A 144 1.91 -3.91 -12.76
N ALA A 145 1.44 -3.90 -11.51
CA ALA A 145 0.49 -2.91 -11.03
C ALA A 145 1.03 -1.48 -11.09
N GLN A 146 2.29 -1.27 -10.67
CA GLN A 146 2.94 0.04 -10.75
C GLN A 146 3.12 0.52 -12.19
N LEU A 147 3.46 -0.38 -13.11
CA LEU A 147 3.55 -0.05 -14.54
C LEU A 147 2.19 0.36 -15.11
N SER A 148 1.12 -0.35 -14.74
CA SER A 148 -0.24 0.01 -15.13
C SER A 148 -0.66 1.38 -14.59
N ASP A 149 -0.32 1.69 -13.33
CA ASP A 149 -0.56 3.00 -12.73
C ASP A 149 0.22 4.11 -13.46
N LEU A 150 1.46 3.84 -13.84
CA LEU A 150 2.28 4.78 -14.62
C LEU A 150 1.69 5.04 -16.02
N ALA A 151 1.25 3.97 -16.71
CA ALA A 151 0.58 4.08 -18.00
C ALA A 151 -0.69 4.92 -17.91
N PHE A 152 -1.51 4.68 -16.90
CA PHE A 152 -2.72 5.45 -16.65
C PHE A 152 -2.40 6.92 -16.38
N ALA A 153 -1.42 7.20 -15.52
CA ALA A 153 -0.98 8.57 -15.23
C ALA A 153 -0.48 9.32 -16.47
N TYR A 154 0.27 8.62 -17.33
CA TYR A 154 0.75 9.16 -18.59
C TYR A 154 -0.41 9.52 -19.51
N THR A 155 -1.39 8.62 -19.65
CA THR A 155 -2.59 8.85 -20.45
C THR A 155 -3.40 10.05 -19.93
N VAL A 156 -3.59 10.15 -18.62
CA VAL A 156 -4.28 11.29 -17.99
C VAL A 156 -3.56 12.59 -18.25
N LYS A 157 -2.23 12.59 -18.14
CA LYS A 157 -1.42 13.80 -18.28
C LYS A 157 -1.31 14.30 -19.72
N TYR A 158 -1.17 13.40 -20.68
CA TYR A 158 -0.85 13.75 -22.07
C TYR A 158 -2.01 13.52 -23.04
N GLY A 159 -3.09 12.88 -22.60
CA GLY A 159 -4.26 12.57 -23.44
C GLY A 159 -3.96 11.57 -24.56
N VAL A 160 -2.88 10.79 -24.45
CA VAL A 160 -2.41 9.86 -25.50
C VAL A 160 -2.35 8.44 -24.96
N TYR A 161 -2.77 7.51 -25.81
CA TYR A 161 -2.53 6.07 -25.63
C TYR A 161 -1.57 5.63 -26.74
N ASP A 162 -0.28 5.62 -26.43
CA ASP A 162 0.81 5.31 -27.36
C ASP A 162 1.51 3.98 -27.02
N ASP A 163 2.61 3.72 -27.71
CA ASP A 163 3.40 2.50 -27.51
C ASP A 163 3.91 2.36 -26.07
N PHE A 164 4.21 3.46 -25.37
CA PHE A 164 4.63 3.43 -23.96
C PHE A 164 3.51 2.91 -23.06
N THR A 165 2.31 3.49 -23.18
CA THR A 165 1.17 3.05 -22.36
C THR A 165 0.75 1.62 -22.69
N ARG A 166 0.82 1.22 -23.95
CA ARG A 166 0.55 -0.16 -24.37
C ARG A 166 1.52 -1.17 -23.74
N VAL A 167 2.81 -0.88 -23.76
CA VAL A 167 3.84 -1.76 -23.17
C VAL A 167 3.69 -1.85 -21.64
N CYS A 168 3.37 -0.75 -20.97
CA CYS A 168 3.19 -0.75 -19.52
C CYS A 168 1.89 -1.46 -19.06
N SER A 169 0.92 -1.66 -19.96
CA SER A 169 -0.39 -2.26 -19.65
C SER A 169 -0.50 -3.72 -20.10
N SER A 170 0.52 -4.27 -20.77
CA SER A 170 0.60 -5.67 -21.22
C SER A 170 1.25 -6.57 -20.18
#